data_099cbf98453c44c86084f6d4d0792332
#
_entry.id   099cbf98453c44c86084f6d4d0792332
#
_cell.length_a   1.000
_cell.length_b   1.000
_cell.length_c   1.000
_cell.angle_alpha   90.00
_cell.angle_beta   90.00
_cell.angle_gamma   90.00
#
_symmetry.space_group_name_H-M   'P 1'
#
loop_
_entity.id
_entity.type
_entity.pdbx_description
1 polymer ?
#
loop_
_entity_poly.entity_id
_entity_poly.type
_entity_poly.pdbx_seq_one_letter_code
_entity_poly.pdbx_strand_id
1 'polypeptide(L)'
;MNMKNKDKLRTCIWDMMEARKISNPEKPCHGRIPDFKGSKEAAGMLRSTEEWKKAEVVFSSPDTAQIKVREYALLDGKKLIMASPNLERGYILLDPLKVQGSEKAASSKEGAFKFGTNIQRFPGVDLVVEGSVAVDMSGGRLGKGKSYGDTEIVHLFHEKVIKEDTPIATTVHEIQIVDSVPVEAHDQKINMIATPERVLRIF
;
A
#
# COMPACT_ATOMS: atom_id res chain seq x y z
N MET A 1 -12.26 18.95 -14.35
CA MET A 1 -12.00 18.14 -15.57
C MET A 1 -11.19 16.86 -15.26
N ASN A 2 -10.29 16.90 -14.30
CA ASN A 2 -9.42 15.75 -13.91
C ASN A 2 -10.17 14.60 -13.20
N MET A 3 -11.14 14.89 -12.34
CA MET A 3 -11.85 13.85 -11.57
C MET A 3 -12.60 12.86 -12.48
N LYS A 4 -13.26 13.35 -13.55
CA LYS A 4 -13.89 12.45 -14.55
C LYS A 4 -12.88 11.54 -15.26
N ASN A 5 -11.62 11.99 -15.44
CA ASN A 5 -10.56 11.18 -16.05
C ASN A 5 -10.02 10.15 -15.07
N LYS A 6 -9.88 10.49 -13.78
CA LYS A 6 -9.52 9.54 -12.73
C LYS A 6 -10.54 8.40 -12.62
N ASP A 7 -11.85 8.72 -12.64
CA ASP A 7 -12.90 7.70 -12.55
C ASP A 7 -12.96 6.79 -13.78
N LYS A 8 -12.77 7.35 -14.97
CA LYS A 8 -12.66 6.56 -16.20
C LYS A 8 -11.48 5.59 -16.16
N LEU A 9 -10.32 6.06 -15.68
CA LEU A 9 -9.15 5.20 -15.57
C LEU A 9 -9.37 4.09 -14.53
N ARG A 10 -9.97 4.40 -13.37
CA ARG A 10 -10.35 3.37 -12.38
C ARG A 10 -11.22 2.28 -13.00
N THR A 11 -12.32 2.68 -13.65
CA THR A 11 -13.23 1.76 -14.29
C THR A 11 -12.51 0.90 -15.33
N CYS A 12 -11.71 1.51 -16.20
CA CYS A 12 -10.94 0.80 -17.22
C CYS A 12 -10.02 -0.28 -16.60
N ILE A 13 -9.29 0.05 -15.54
CA ILE A 13 -8.40 -0.91 -14.87
C ILE A 13 -9.20 -2.02 -14.20
N TRP A 14 -10.26 -1.70 -13.48
CA TRP A 14 -11.12 -2.70 -12.83
C TRP A 14 -11.73 -3.66 -13.84
N ASP A 15 -12.33 -3.15 -14.93
CA ASP A 15 -12.91 -3.96 -16.00
C ASP A 15 -11.87 -4.88 -16.63
N MET A 16 -10.67 -4.34 -16.91
CA MET A 16 -9.59 -5.10 -17.53
C MET A 16 -9.08 -6.22 -16.59
N MET A 17 -8.93 -5.95 -15.30
CA MET A 17 -8.48 -6.94 -14.32
C MET A 17 -9.50 -8.06 -14.14
N GLU A 18 -10.79 -7.75 -14.15
CA GLU A 18 -11.85 -8.75 -14.05
C GLU A 18 -11.97 -9.57 -15.35
N ALA A 19 -11.99 -8.90 -16.51
CA ALA A 19 -12.07 -9.58 -17.81
C ALA A 19 -10.90 -10.54 -18.05
N ARG A 20 -9.71 -10.19 -17.59
CA ARG A 20 -8.51 -11.04 -17.68
C ARG A 20 -8.38 -12.02 -16.51
N LYS A 21 -9.34 -12.05 -15.59
CA LYS A 21 -9.34 -12.92 -14.39
C LYS A 21 -8.07 -12.76 -13.54
N ILE A 22 -7.55 -11.54 -13.46
CA ILE A 22 -6.38 -11.17 -12.66
C ILE A 22 -6.81 -10.83 -11.23
N SER A 23 -7.96 -10.15 -11.07
CA SER A 23 -8.52 -9.89 -9.75
C SER A 23 -8.95 -11.18 -9.04
N ASN A 24 -8.98 -11.12 -7.70
CA ASN A 24 -9.50 -12.21 -6.90
C ASN A 24 -11.01 -12.38 -7.17
N PRO A 25 -11.48 -13.56 -7.65
CA PRO A 25 -12.87 -13.76 -8.02
C PRO A 25 -13.84 -13.64 -6.84
N GLU A 26 -13.37 -13.89 -5.61
CA GLU A 26 -14.20 -13.76 -4.41
C GLU A 26 -14.38 -12.30 -3.96
N LYS A 27 -13.61 -11.39 -4.51
CA LYS A 27 -13.59 -9.96 -4.14
C LYS A 27 -13.55 -9.10 -5.39
N PRO A 28 -14.71 -8.71 -5.94
CA PRO A 28 -14.77 -7.78 -7.07
C PRO A 28 -13.91 -6.55 -6.80
N CYS A 29 -13.14 -6.12 -7.79
CA CYS A 29 -12.18 -5.04 -7.61
C CYS A 29 -12.79 -3.64 -7.74
N HIS A 30 -13.98 -3.50 -8.34
CA HIS A 30 -14.66 -2.21 -8.48
C HIS A 30 -14.88 -1.52 -7.12
N GLY A 31 -14.51 -0.25 -7.05
CA GLY A 31 -14.59 0.57 -5.83
C GLY A 31 -13.54 0.23 -4.77
N ARG A 32 -12.56 -0.62 -5.06
CA ARG A 32 -11.52 -1.08 -4.14
C ARG A 32 -10.13 -0.91 -4.73
N ILE A 33 -9.12 -1.00 -3.87
CA ILE A 33 -7.77 -1.35 -4.31
C ILE A 33 -7.82 -2.83 -4.70
N PRO A 34 -7.48 -3.18 -5.95
CA PRO A 34 -7.61 -4.54 -6.43
C PRO A 34 -6.73 -5.52 -5.66
N ASP A 35 -7.34 -6.60 -5.16
CA ASP A 35 -6.60 -7.79 -4.76
C ASP A 35 -6.34 -8.61 -6.03
N PHE A 36 -5.09 -8.98 -6.28
CA PHE A 36 -4.70 -9.54 -7.57
C PHE A 36 -3.89 -10.82 -7.43
N LYS A 37 -3.98 -11.66 -8.45
CA LYS A 37 -3.12 -12.85 -8.59
C LYS A 37 -1.66 -12.40 -8.72
N GLY A 38 -0.81 -12.91 -7.86
CA GLY A 38 0.58 -12.48 -7.78
C GLY A 38 0.84 -11.41 -6.70
N SER A 39 -0.16 -11.02 -5.90
CA SER A 39 0.05 -10.05 -4.80
C SER A 39 1.07 -10.53 -3.77
N LYS A 40 1.15 -11.84 -3.55
CA LYS A 40 2.18 -12.46 -2.69
C LYS A 40 3.57 -12.34 -3.31
N GLU A 41 3.69 -12.59 -4.59
CA GLU A 41 4.93 -12.49 -5.36
C GLU A 41 5.40 -11.04 -5.40
N ALA A 42 4.51 -10.08 -5.66
CA ALA A 42 4.82 -8.64 -5.62
C ALA A 42 5.32 -8.20 -4.23
N ALA A 43 4.68 -8.67 -3.15
CA ALA A 43 5.17 -8.45 -1.79
C ALA A 43 6.54 -9.10 -1.56
N GLY A 44 6.80 -10.28 -2.14
CA GLY A 44 8.10 -10.95 -2.11
C GLY A 44 9.19 -10.16 -2.84
N MET A 45 8.85 -9.58 -3.99
CA MET A 45 9.76 -8.70 -4.75
C MET A 45 10.11 -7.46 -3.93
N LEU A 46 9.13 -6.80 -3.30
CA LEU A 46 9.38 -5.68 -2.39
C LEU A 46 10.26 -6.09 -1.22
N ARG A 47 9.99 -7.26 -0.60
CA ARG A 47 10.76 -7.81 0.52
C ARG A 47 12.23 -8.05 0.17
N SER A 48 12.56 -8.31 -1.10
CA SER A 48 13.93 -8.54 -1.56
C SER A 48 14.76 -7.27 -1.71
N THR A 49 14.15 -6.09 -1.66
CA THR A 49 14.81 -4.80 -1.88
C THR A 49 15.70 -4.38 -0.71
N GLU A 50 16.70 -3.55 -0.98
CA GLU A 50 17.56 -2.99 0.07
C GLU A 50 16.80 -2.03 0.99
N GLU A 51 15.82 -1.30 0.45
CA GLU A 51 14.94 -0.42 1.21
C GLU A 51 14.14 -1.21 2.25
N TRP A 52 13.60 -2.37 1.85
CA TRP A 52 12.93 -3.27 2.79
C TRP A 52 13.87 -3.83 3.85
N LYS A 53 15.04 -4.32 3.46
CA LYS A 53 16.01 -4.94 4.40
C LYS A 53 16.47 -3.96 5.47
N LYS A 54 16.65 -2.68 5.10
CA LYS A 54 17.06 -1.62 6.02
C LYS A 54 15.95 -1.07 6.89
N ALA A 55 14.69 -1.19 6.46
CA ALA A 55 13.56 -0.68 7.21
C ALA A 55 13.36 -1.43 8.54
N GLU A 56 13.24 -0.70 9.63
CA GLU A 56 12.83 -1.21 10.94
C GLU A 56 11.33 -1.00 11.19
N VAL A 57 10.79 0.09 10.63
CA VAL A 57 9.38 0.47 10.76
C VAL A 57 8.76 0.62 9.38
N VAL A 58 7.74 -0.18 9.09
CA VAL A 58 6.98 -0.15 7.85
C VAL A 58 5.59 0.40 8.11
N PHE A 59 5.17 1.39 7.32
CA PHE A 59 3.78 1.80 7.23
C PHE A 59 3.11 1.08 6.05
N SER A 60 1.92 0.54 6.24
CA SER A 60 1.19 -0.10 5.15
C SER A 60 -0.29 0.20 5.20
N SER A 61 -0.87 0.50 4.03
CA SER A 61 -2.32 0.65 3.88
C SER A 61 -3.06 -0.63 4.30
N PRO A 62 -4.34 -0.52 4.75
CA PRO A 62 -5.13 -1.67 5.20
C PRO A 62 -5.72 -2.50 4.05
N ASP A 63 -5.42 -2.19 2.79
CA ASP A 63 -6.02 -2.87 1.65
C ASP A 63 -5.60 -4.35 1.55
N THR A 64 -6.46 -5.18 0.95
CA THR A 64 -6.24 -6.64 0.87
C THR A 64 -5.00 -6.98 0.05
N ALA A 65 -4.73 -6.24 -1.02
CA ALA A 65 -3.55 -6.42 -1.85
C ALA A 65 -2.23 -6.34 -1.07
N GLN A 66 -2.19 -5.56 0.03
CA GLN A 66 -1.00 -5.39 0.88
C GLN A 66 -0.96 -6.34 2.09
N ILE A 67 -1.86 -7.33 2.20
CA ILE A 67 -1.88 -8.24 3.36
C ILE A 67 -0.57 -9.01 3.51
N LYS A 68 0.05 -9.42 2.39
CA LYS A 68 1.34 -10.13 2.41
C LYS A 68 2.52 -9.21 2.73
N VAL A 69 2.45 -7.96 2.36
CA VAL A 69 3.42 -6.94 2.78
C VAL A 69 3.41 -6.83 4.31
N ARG A 70 2.23 -6.71 4.91
CA ARG A 70 2.07 -6.61 6.36
C ARG A 70 2.52 -7.88 7.09
N GLU A 71 2.14 -9.06 6.57
CA GLU A 71 2.60 -10.34 7.12
C GLU A 71 4.12 -10.46 7.07
N TYR A 72 4.76 -10.10 5.95
CA TYR A 72 6.21 -10.14 5.81
C TYR A 72 6.92 -9.13 6.71
N ALA A 73 6.37 -7.94 6.91
CA ALA A 73 6.94 -6.98 7.85
C ALA A 73 7.03 -7.57 9.27
N LEU A 74 5.96 -8.20 9.74
CA LEU A 74 5.92 -8.83 11.06
C LEU A 74 6.86 -10.05 11.14
N LEU A 75 6.88 -10.92 10.11
CA LEU A 75 7.78 -12.07 10.03
C LEU A 75 9.26 -11.67 10.02
N ASP A 76 9.60 -10.52 9.43
CA ASP A 76 10.96 -9.98 9.39
C ASP A 76 11.32 -9.17 10.65
N GLY A 77 10.49 -9.22 11.68
CA GLY A 77 10.73 -8.51 12.93
C GLY A 77 10.58 -7.00 12.86
N LYS A 78 9.92 -6.48 11.83
CA LYS A 78 9.69 -5.04 11.66
C LYS A 78 8.44 -4.58 12.40
N LYS A 79 8.49 -3.40 13.02
CA LYS A 79 7.29 -2.74 13.50
C LYS A 79 6.40 -2.37 12.32
N LEU A 80 5.13 -2.69 12.41
CA LEU A 80 4.15 -2.37 11.37
C LEU A 80 3.17 -1.32 11.88
N ILE A 81 3.04 -0.23 11.14
CA ILE A 81 1.99 0.76 11.36
C ILE A 81 0.96 0.60 10.24
N MET A 82 -0.29 0.55 10.61
CA MET A 82 -1.40 0.46 9.67
C MET A 82 -2.44 1.52 9.99
N ALA A 83 -2.94 2.22 8.99
CA ALA A 83 -4.12 3.05 9.14
C ALA A 83 -5.35 2.17 9.43
N SER A 84 -6.21 2.60 10.34
CA SER A 84 -7.50 1.96 10.49
C SER A 84 -8.37 2.21 9.25
N PRO A 85 -9.29 1.31 8.89
CA PRO A 85 -10.19 1.55 7.77
C PRO A 85 -10.90 2.90 7.92
N ASN A 86 -10.87 3.70 6.84
CA ASN A 86 -11.41 5.07 6.77
C ASN A 86 -10.82 6.04 7.83
N LEU A 87 -9.69 5.72 8.45
CA LEU A 87 -9.06 6.48 9.55
C LEU A 87 -9.97 6.67 10.79
N GLU A 88 -11.05 5.90 10.92
CA GLU A 88 -12.04 6.05 11.99
C GLU A 88 -11.46 5.89 13.42
N ARG A 89 -10.40 5.10 13.54
CA ARG A 89 -9.69 4.84 14.80
C ARG A 89 -8.22 5.25 14.76
N GLY A 90 -7.85 6.12 13.80
CA GLY A 90 -6.47 6.56 13.64
C GLY A 90 -5.54 5.44 13.17
N TYR A 91 -4.42 5.25 13.85
CA TYR A 91 -3.36 4.35 13.44
C TYR A 91 -3.09 3.27 14.48
N ILE A 92 -2.72 2.10 14.00
CA ILE A 92 -2.48 0.89 14.80
C ILE A 92 -1.02 0.49 14.61
N LEU A 93 -0.30 0.35 15.71
CA LEU A 93 1.06 -0.20 15.75
C LEU A 93 0.99 -1.67 16.13
N LEU A 94 1.59 -2.52 15.32
CA LEU A 94 1.82 -3.92 15.59
C LEU A 94 3.31 -4.14 15.91
N ASP A 95 3.57 -4.63 17.10
CA ASP A 95 4.91 -4.99 17.56
C ASP A 95 5.17 -6.46 17.19
N PRO A 96 6.19 -6.77 16.37
CA PRO A 96 6.48 -8.12 15.93
C PRO A 96 6.71 -9.09 17.08
N LEU A 97 7.28 -8.62 18.21
CA LEU A 97 7.51 -9.47 19.39
C LEU A 97 6.21 -9.90 20.06
N LYS A 98 5.15 -9.09 19.97
CA LYS A 98 3.84 -9.38 20.58
C LYS A 98 2.96 -10.27 19.71
N VAL A 99 3.27 -10.41 18.42
CA VAL A 99 2.46 -11.18 17.47
C VAL A 99 3.18 -12.44 16.97
N GLN A 100 4.29 -12.79 17.58
CA GLN A 100 5.09 -13.96 17.20
C GLN A 100 4.23 -15.23 17.14
N GLY A 101 4.27 -15.92 15.99
CA GLY A 101 3.43 -17.09 15.70
C GLY A 101 1.99 -16.75 15.28
N SER A 102 1.63 -15.46 15.23
CA SER A 102 0.30 -14.97 14.79
C SER A 102 0.40 -13.93 13.69
N GLU A 103 1.54 -13.78 13.01
CA GLU A 103 1.83 -12.71 12.05
C GLU A 103 0.81 -12.69 10.91
N LYS A 104 0.44 -13.85 10.39
CA LYS A 104 -0.59 -14.00 9.36
C LYS A 104 -1.96 -13.49 9.84
N ALA A 105 -2.34 -13.82 11.06
CA ALA A 105 -3.61 -13.34 11.64
C ALA A 105 -3.54 -11.83 11.90
N ALA A 106 -2.43 -11.34 12.47
CA ALA A 106 -2.21 -9.96 12.81
C ALA A 106 -2.14 -9.04 11.57
N SER A 107 -1.75 -9.57 10.40
CA SER A 107 -1.67 -8.81 9.14
C SER A 107 -3.05 -8.47 8.54
N SER A 108 -4.13 -9.11 8.97
CA SER A 108 -5.50 -8.77 8.59
C SER A 108 -5.98 -7.49 9.29
N LYS A 109 -7.06 -6.90 8.78
CA LYS A 109 -7.69 -5.73 9.42
C LYS A 109 -8.16 -6.06 10.83
N GLU A 110 -8.88 -7.15 10.95
CA GLU A 110 -9.44 -7.65 12.21
C GLU A 110 -8.32 -8.02 13.20
N GLY A 111 -7.28 -8.67 12.70
CA GLY A 111 -6.11 -9.03 13.49
C GLY A 111 -5.33 -7.81 13.98
N ALA A 112 -5.20 -6.79 13.14
CA ALA A 112 -4.54 -5.55 13.56
C ALA A 112 -5.25 -4.89 14.74
N PHE A 113 -6.58 -4.86 14.76
CA PHE A 113 -7.34 -4.37 15.92
C PHE A 113 -7.21 -5.25 17.17
N LYS A 114 -7.06 -6.56 16.97
CA LYS A 114 -6.93 -7.52 18.07
C LYS A 114 -5.55 -7.51 18.70
N PHE A 115 -4.50 -7.44 17.90
CA PHE A 115 -3.11 -7.61 18.34
C PHE A 115 -2.34 -6.30 18.46
N GLY A 116 -2.81 -5.24 17.80
CA GLY A 116 -2.14 -3.95 17.76
C GLY A 116 -2.54 -3.01 18.88
N THR A 117 -1.84 -1.90 18.95
CA THR A 117 -2.11 -0.81 19.88
C THR A 117 -2.38 0.45 19.09
N ASN A 118 -3.45 1.18 19.43
CA ASN A 118 -3.70 2.48 18.85
C ASN A 118 -2.60 3.47 19.26
N ILE A 119 -2.07 4.21 18.29
CA ILE A 119 -1.02 5.19 18.53
C ILE A 119 -1.46 6.57 18.06
N GLN A 120 -1.02 7.59 18.79
CA GLN A 120 -1.15 9.00 18.44
C GLN A 120 0.20 9.64 18.11
N ARG A 121 1.29 8.99 18.51
CA ARG A 121 2.67 9.40 18.21
C ARG A 121 3.33 8.29 17.42
N PHE A 122 3.91 8.65 16.29
CA PHE A 122 4.59 7.71 15.42
C PHE A 122 6.07 7.59 15.79
N PRO A 123 6.64 6.37 15.73
CA PRO A 123 8.09 6.25 15.52
C PRO A 123 8.45 6.75 14.11
N GLY A 124 9.71 6.98 13.82
CA GLY A 124 10.15 7.20 12.45
C GLY A 124 9.73 6.03 11.55
N VAL A 125 9.31 6.33 10.33
CA VAL A 125 8.87 5.32 9.34
C VAL A 125 9.92 5.26 8.24
N ASP A 126 10.42 4.05 7.97
CA ASP A 126 11.51 3.83 7.02
C ASP A 126 11.02 3.45 5.63
N LEU A 127 9.80 2.93 5.53
CA LEU A 127 9.17 2.50 4.28
C LEU A 127 7.65 2.66 4.38
N VAL A 128 7.07 3.32 3.40
CA VAL A 128 5.61 3.44 3.24
C VAL A 128 5.16 2.53 2.11
N VAL A 129 4.08 1.77 2.30
CA VAL A 129 3.48 0.91 1.26
C VAL A 129 2.00 1.21 1.11
N GLU A 130 1.64 1.85 0.00
CA GLU A 130 0.27 2.25 -0.31
C GLU A 130 -0.38 1.35 -1.37
N GLY A 131 -1.70 1.22 -1.27
CA GLY A 131 -2.50 0.55 -2.28
C GLY A 131 -2.77 1.43 -3.49
N SER A 132 -2.85 0.83 -4.69
CA SER A 132 -3.08 1.52 -5.94
C SER A 132 -4.06 0.79 -6.85
N VAL A 133 -4.88 1.55 -7.57
CA VAL A 133 -5.67 1.06 -8.71
C VAL A 133 -4.84 1.15 -9.98
N ALA A 134 -4.12 2.25 -10.19
CA ALA A 134 -3.19 2.43 -11.28
C ALA A 134 -1.98 3.25 -10.84
N VAL A 135 -0.86 3.07 -11.52
CA VAL A 135 0.38 3.81 -11.31
C VAL A 135 1.07 4.09 -12.64
N ASP A 136 1.94 5.09 -12.68
CA ASP A 136 2.78 5.38 -13.83
C ASP A 136 4.25 5.57 -13.46
N MET A 137 5.11 5.64 -14.48
CA MET A 137 6.55 5.78 -14.31
C MET A 137 7.01 7.20 -13.97
N SER A 138 6.08 8.15 -13.80
CA SER A 138 6.36 9.49 -13.27
C SER A 138 6.06 9.61 -11.76
N GLY A 139 5.67 8.49 -11.13
CA GLY A 139 5.29 8.42 -9.73
C GLY A 139 3.82 8.73 -9.48
N GLY A 140 3.03 8.88 -10.53
CA GLY A 140 1.58 9.05 -10.39
C GLY A 140 0.93 7.81 -9.78
N ARG A 141 0.05 8.02 -8.79
CA ARG A 141 -0.70 6.96 -8.11
C ARG A 141 -2.18 7.28 -8.09
N LEU A 142 -2.99 6.32 -8.53
CA LEU A 142 -4.44 6.41 -8.49
C LEU A 142 -4.98 5.47 -7.40
N GLY A 143 -5.55 6.04 -6.35
CA GLY A 143 -6.30 5.30 -5.33
C GLY A 143 -7.74 5.02 -5.75
N LYS A 144 -8.52 4.40 -4.86
CA LYS A 144 -9.93 4.01 -5.10
C LYS A 144 -10.95 5.17 -5.09
N GLY A 145 -10.49 6.43 -4.99
CA GLY A 145 -11.36 7.61 -5.06
C GLY A 145 -11.76 8.22 -3.71
N LYS A 146 -11.09 7.83 -2.62
CA LYS A 146 -11.33 8.36 -1.27
C LYS A 146 -10.17 9.18 -0.70
N SER A 147 -9.09 9.33 -1.46
CA SER A 147 -7.85 10.05 -1.11
C SER A 147 -7.19 9.66 0.22
N TYR A 148 -7.55 8.51 0.81
CA TYR A 148 -6.98 8.10 2.09
C TYR A 148 -5.46 7.95 2.04
N GLY A 149 -4.90 7.29 1.02
CA GLY A 149 -3.45 7.12 0.90
C GLY A 149 -2.71 8.45 0.77
N ASP A 150 -3.26 9.41 0.04
CA ASP A 150 -2.67 10.75 -0.06
C ASP A 150 -2.72 11.47 1.29
N THR A 151 -3.85 11.35 2.00
CA THR A 151 -4.02 11.89 3.35
C THR A 151 -3.06 11.23 4.35
N GLU A 152 -2.88 9.92 4.26
CA GLU A 152 -1.94 9.16 5.10
C GLU A 152 -0.51 9.63 4.89
N ILE A 153 -0.05 9.73 3.63
CA ILE A 153 1.31 10.22 3.31
C ILE A 153 1.52 11.66 3.78
N VAL A 154 0.56 12.57 3.51
CA VAL A 154 0.62 13.97 3.98
C VAL A 154 0.70 14.02 5.50
N HIS A 155 -0.08 13.18 6.20
CA HIS A 155 -0.05 13.12 7.67
C HIS A 155 1.33 12.67 8.18
N LEU A 156 1.92 11.64 7.58
CA LEU A 156 3.26 11.17 7.96
C LEU A 156 4.34 12.25 7.74
N PHE A 157 4.24 13.03 6.67
CA PHE A 157 5.13 14.20 6.45
C PHE A 157 4.89 15.29 7.50
N HIS A 158 3.65 15.61 7.81
CA HIS A 158 3.30 16.62 8.82
C HIS A 158 3.82 16.24 10.21
N GLU A 159 3.70 14.99 10.57
CA GLU A 159 4.26 14.43 11.82
C GLU A 159 5.79 14.31 11.80
N LYS A 160 6.44 14.61 10.65
CA LYS A 160 7.90 14.54 10.45
C LYS A 160 8.48 13.14 10.73
N VAL A 161 7.71 12.09 10.50
CA VAL A 161 8.12 10.70 10.71
C VAL A 161 8.60 10.04 9.41
N ILE A 162 8.36 10.68 8.26
CA ILE A 162 8.99 10.38 6.97
C ILE A 162 9.70 11.63 6.45
N LYS A 163 10.65 11.42 5.54
CA LYS A 163 11.45 12.44 4.87
C LYS A 163 11.23 12.37 3.37
N GLU A 164 11.75 13.34 2.62
CA GLU A 164 11.66 13.37 1.15
C GLU A 164 12.32 12.14 0.49
N ASP A 165 13.34 11.57 1.12
CA ASP A 165 14.05 10.39 0.68
C ASP A 165 13.47 9.07 1.20
N THR A 166 12.44 9.12 2.05
CA THR A 166 11.76 7.91 2.53
C THR A 166 11.08 7.19 1.36
N PRO A 167 11.36 5.89 1.14
CA PRO A 167 10.70 5.13 0.08
C PRO A 167 9.19 5.05 0.28
N ILE A 168 8.44 5.46 -0.75
CA ILE A 168 6.98 5.29 -0.83
C ILE A 168 6.70 4.31 -1.96
N ALA A 169 6.37 3.09 -1.58
CA ALA A 169 6.18 1.98 -2.48
C ALA A 169 4.71 1.64 -2.70
N THR A 170 4.43 0.91 -3.75
CA THR A 170 3.16 0.21 -3.96
C THR A 170 3.40 -1.19 -4.49
N THR A 171 2.47 -2.12 -4.21
CA THR A 171 2.43 -3.44 -4.85
C THR A 171 1.24 -3.52 -5.79
N VAL A 172 1.50 -3.83 -7.06
CA VAL A 172 0.50 -3.87 -8.13
C VAL A 172 0.79 -5.01 -9.10
N HIS A 173 -0.20 -5.40 -9.91
CA HIS A 173 0.01 -6.23 -11.08
C HIS A 173 0.52 -5.38 -12.25
N GLU A 174 1.28 -5.97 -13.20
CA GLU A 174 1.81 -5.26 -14.38
C GLU A 174 0.75 -4.47 -15.15
N ILE A 175 -0.47 -4.99 -15.24
CA ILE A 175 -1.59 -4.35 -15.95
C ILE A 175 -2.05 -3.03 -15.30
N GLN A 176 -1.68 -2.77 -14.06
CA GLN A 176 -2.00 -1.55 -13.33
C GLN A 176 -0.97 -0.43 -13.59
N ILE A 177 0.14 -0.76 -14.29
CA ILE A 177 1.11 0.24 -14.75
C ILE A 177 0.61 0.81 -16.07
N VAL A 178 0.32 2.10 -16.09
CA VAL A 178 -0.25 2.81 -17.24
C VAL A 178 0.71 3.89 -17.75
N ASP A 179 0.48 4.41 -18.94
CA ASP A 179 1.32 5.46 -19.53
C ASP A 179 1.28 6.75 -18.71
N SER A 180 0.11 7.12 -18.18
CA SER A 180 -0.06 8.31 -17.37
C SER A 180 -1.27 8.21 -16.45
N VAL A 181 -1.06 8.58 -15.19
CA VAL A 181 -2.12 8.75 -14.19
C VAL A 181 -2.50 10.24 -14.13
N PRO A 182 -3.79 10.60 -14.24
CA PRO A 182 -4.22 11.97 -14.01
C PRO A 182 -3.93 12.38 -12.56
N VAL A 183 -3.06 13.36 -12.36
CA VAL A 183 -2.68 13.87 -11.03
C VAL A 183 -3.21 15.27 -10.78
N GLU A 184 -3.44 15.59 -9.52
CA GLU A 184 -3.83 16.91 -8.99
C GLU A 184 -2.77 17.37 -7.98
N ALA A 185 -2.77 18.65 -7.64
CA ALA A 185 -1.73 19.24 -6.79
C ALA A 185 -1.60 18.61 -5.39
N HIS A 186 -2.65 17.96 -4.90
CA HIS A 186 -2.66 17.30 -3.59
C HIS A 186 -2.29 15.80 -3.63
N ASP A 187 -2.23 15.21 -4.84
CA ASP A 187 -1.85 13.80 -4.98
C ASP A 187 -0.39 13.58 -4.61
N GLN A 188 -0.14 12.56 -3.83
CA GLN A 188 1.21 12.22 -3.39
C GLN A 188 1.84 11.23 -4.37
N LYS A 189 3.11 11.45 -4.67
CA LYS A 189 3.87 10.58 -5.56
C LYS A 189 4.43 9.37 -4.82
N ILE A 190 4.55 8.28 -5.56
CA ILE A 190 5.33 7.11 -5.15
C ILE A 190 6.68 7.12 -5.86
N ASN A 191 7.68 6.45 -5.30
CA ASN A 191 9.00 6.31 -5.91
C ASN A 191 9.43 4.85 -6.10
N MET A 192 8.55 3.88 -5.77
CA MET A 192 8.82 2.47 -5.97
C MET A 192 7.55 1.70 -6.33
N ILE A 193 7.63 0.85 -7.36
CA ILE A 193 6.57 -0.05 -7.78
C ILE A 193 7.11 -1.48 -7.73
N ALA A 194 6.45 -2.35 -6.96
CA ALA A 194 6.75 -3.77 -6.96
C ALA A 194 5.61 -4.55 -7.62
N THR A 195 5.95 -5.36 -8.60
CA THR A 195 5.05 -6.26 -9.31
C THR A 195 5.44 -7.71 -9.02
N PRO A 196 4.67 -8.71 -9.47
CA PRO A 196 5.10 -10.11 -9.37
C PRO A 196 6.41 -10.42 -10.10
N GLU A 197 6.79 -9.58 -11.08
CA GLU A 197 7.91 -9.84 -12.00
C GLU A 197 9.16 -9.00 -11.67
N ARG A 198 8.97 -7.78 -11.14
CA ARG A 198 10.07 -6.82 -10.99
C ARG A 198 9.79 -5.72 -9.98
N VAL A 199 10.85 -5.01 -9.59
CA VAL A 199 10.78 -3.75 -8.84
C VAL A 199 11.25 -2.61 -9.74
N LEU A 200 10.44 -1.56 -9.84
CA LEU A 200 10.75 -0.34 -10.59
C LEU A 200 10.98 0.79 -9.59
N ARG A 201 12.08 1.53 -9.76
CA ARG A 201 12.36 2.75 -9.00
C ARG A 201 12.15 3.97 -9.89
N ILE A 202 11.54 4.99 -9.32
CA ILE A 202 11.19 6.24 -9.98
C ILE A 202 12.09 7.31 -9.35
N PHE A 203 12.86 7.98 -10.18
CA PHE A 203 13.86 9.00 -9.79
C PHE A 203 13.41 10.39 -10.22
#